data_eab16aaa1f67226ba0d7a71ee3f240d6
#
_entry.id   eab16aaa1f67226ba0d7a71ee3f240d6
#
_cell.length_a   1.000
_cell.length_b   1.000
_cell.length_c   1.000
_cell.angle_alpha   90.00
_cell.angle_beta   90.00
_cell.angle_gamma   90.00
#
_symmetry.space_group_name_H-M   'P 1'
#
loop_
_entity.id
_entity.type
_entity.pdbx_description
1 polymer ?
#
loop_
_entity_poly.entity_id
_entity_poly.type
_entity_poly.pdbx_seq_one_letter_code
_entity_poly.pdbx_strand_id
1 'polypeptide(L)'
;MKNYKKKYLASKNLPMEVHEKSTFYGRRCLYCYEPLFESNSDFHEACNKRFFGQLKTPQLAYNLENLQELATQVIQSQMAVTGVQAKVSLSLYRKQEKNLTKKLTIVGLYGDYILKPPSEHYVQLPELESVTMHMAAVCGIKVVPHSLVKLQDETLCYITKRVDRTRKGKLHMEDMCQLSERLTEDKYKGSHEQVAKLILKYSSSPLLDVSNFYEQVLFSFFTGNTDMHLKNFSLLEKEGQGLNLCPAYDLVPTALVNETDTEELALTLNAKKRKLKYADFLAAFENGGLNKKVLDNTLELFLYAKPEMLTVLEKSFVSDVYKMKYAVLIESRYKQLGLK
;
A
#
# COMPACT_ATOMS: atom_id res chain seq x y z
N MET A 1 -21.32 -13.19 -10.78
CA MET A 1 -21.91 -13.44 -9.44
C MET A 1 -22.30 -14.91 -9.17
N LYS A 2 -22.99 -15.64 -10.07
CA LYS A 2 -23.37 -17.07 -9.83
C LYS A 2 -22.17 -18.03 -9.70
N ASN A 3 -21.08 -17.81 -10.43
CA ASN A 3 -19.88 -18.67 -10.36
C ASN A 3 -19.03 -18.45 -9.10
N TYR A 4 -18.98 -17.24 -8.58
CA TYR A 4 -18.26 -16.93 -7.33
C TYR A 4 -18.92 -17.60 -6.11
N LYS A 5 -20.26 -17.52 -6.00
CA LYS A 5 -21.00 -18.19 -4.91
C LYS A 5 -20.86 -19.73 -4.93
N LYS A 6 -20.78 -20.37 -6.12
CA LYS A 6 -20.57 -21.82 -6.23
C LYS A 6 -19.18 -22.25 -5.74
N LYS A 7 -18.12 -21.47 -6.00
CA LYS A 7 -16.76 -21.73 -5.50
C LYS A 7 -16.69 -21.58 -3.98
N TYR A 8 -17.41 -20.60 -3.40
CA TYR A 8 -17.45 -20.34 -1.95
C TYR A 8 -18.17 -21.40 -1.13
N LEU A 9 -19.23 -21.98 -1.66
CA LEU A 9 -20.03 -23.00 -0.95
C LEU A 9 -19.37 -24.39 -0.96
N ALA A 10 -18.51 -24.67 -1.94
CA ALA A 10 -17.78 -25.93 -2.03
C ALA A 10 -16.59 -26.03 -1.06
N SER A 11 -16.08 -24.91 -0.53
CA SER A 11 -14.90 -24.90 0.36
C SER A 11 -15.19 -25.18 1.83
N LYS A 12 -16.45 -25.33 2.24
CA LYS A 12 -16.83 -25.59 3.65
C LYS A 12 -16.61 -27.02 4.15
N ASN A 13 -16.25 -27.97 3.28
CA ASN A 13 -16.12 -29.40 3.62
C ASN A 13 -14.90 -30.06 2.97
N LEU A 14 -13.72 -29.45 3.00
CA LEU A 14 -12.49 -30.12 2.53
C LEU A 14 -11.57 -30.41 3.75
N PRO A 15 -11.08 -31.66 3.91
CA PRO A 15 -10.04 -31.98 4.88
C PRO A 15 -8.74 -31.28 4.50
N MET A 16 -7.96 -30.91 5.52
CA MET A 16 -6.65 -30.26 5.39
C MET A 16 -5.58 -31.26 4.89
N GLU A 17 -5.59 -31.51 3.58
CA GLU A 17 -4.44 -32.02 2.82
C GLU A 17 -4.55 -31.45 1.42
N VAL A 18 -4.09 -30.19 1.24
CA VAL A 18 -3.96 -29.61 -0.08
C VAL A 18 -2.54 -29.85 -0.56
N HIS A 19 -2.31 -30.94 -1.27
CA HIS A 19 -1.19 -31.00 -2.21
C HIS A 19 -1.33 -29.84 -3.18
N GLU A 20 -0.34 -28.94 -3.18
CA GLU A 20 -0.20 -27.86 -4.15
C GLU A 20 -0.21 -28.46 -5.57
N LYS A 21 -1.36 -28.43 -6.23
CA LYS A 21 -1.39 -28.44 -7.68
C LYS A 21 -0.94 -27.05 -8.13
N SER A 22 0.33 -26.93 -8.50
CA SER A 22 0.83 -25.76 -9.23
C SER A 22 0.02 -25.65 -10.52
N THR A 23 -1.03 -24.85 -10.47
CA THR A 23 -1.68 -24.36 -11.68
C THR A 23 -0.64 -23.50 -12.37
N PHE A 24 -0.28 -23.85 -13.59
CA PHE A 24 0.64 -23.17 -14.48
C PHE A 24 0.06 -21.76 -14.78
N TYR A 25 0.20 -20.83 -13.83
CA TYR A 25 0.00 -19.42 -14.10
C TYR A 25 1.20 -18.99 -14.92
N GLY A 26 1.00 -18.67 -16.19
CA GLY A 26 2.02 -18.05 -17.01
C GLY A 26 2.69 -16.92 -16.25
N ARG A 27 4.02 -16.76 -16.38
CA ARG A 27 4.79 -15.69 -15.71
C ARG A 27 4.08 -14.36 -15.89
N ARG A 28 3.94 -13.59 -14.82
CA ARG A 28 3.33 -12.25 -14.82
C ARG A 28 4.33 -11.20 -14.45
N CYS A 29 4.17 -10.02 -15.02
CA CYS A 29 4.98 -8.86 -14.70
C CYS A 29 4.79 -8.42 -13.23
N LEU A 30 5.86 -8.29 -12.48
CA LEU A 30 5.83 -7.89 -11.07
C LEU A 30 5.32 -6.45 -10.84
N TYR A 31 5.27 -5.63 -11.90
CA TYR A 31 4.78 -4.25 -11.85
C TYR A 31 3.31 -4.11 -12.22
N CYS A 32 2.82 -4.75 -13.30
CA CYS A 32 1.45 -4.52 -13.80
C CYS A 32 0.55 -5.75 -13.70
N TYR A 33 1.07 -6.91 -13.27
CA TYR A 33 0.38 -8.21 -13.14
C TYR A 33 -0.10 -8.82 -14.47
N GLU A 34 0.15 -8.18 -15.62
CA GLU A 34 -0.18 -8.74 -16.92
C GLU A 34 0.81 -9.84 -17.34
N PRO A 35 0.37 -10.79 -18.20
CA PRO A 35 1.20 -11.90 -18.64
C PRO A 35 2.51 -11.46 -19.29
N LEU A 36 3.60 -12.19 -19.02
CA LEU A 36 4.90 -12.04 -19.68
C LEU A 36 5.04 -13.10 -20.75
N PHE A 37 5.41 -12.69 -21.95
CA PHE A 37 5.64 -13.57 -23.09
C PHE A 37 7.12 -13.98 -23.24
N GLU A 38 8.04 -13.24 -22.60
CA GLU A 38 9.47 -13.51 -22.59
C GLU A 38 9.88 -14.35 -21.37
N SER A 39 10.66 -15.40 -21.59
CA SER A 39 10.97 -16.41 -20.57
C SER A 39 11.95 -15.95 -19.47
N ASN A 40 12.69 -14.85 -19.67
CA ASN A 40 13.80 -14.46 -18.80
C ASN A 40 13.65 -13.10 -18.12
N SER A 41 12.47 -12.49 -18.13
CA SER A 41 12.24 -11.20 -17.48
C SER A 41 11.11 -11.28 -16.46
N ASP A 42 11.24 -10.57 -15.34
CA ASP A 42 10.17 -10.38 -14.37
C ASP A 42 9.32 -9.14 -14.68
N PHE A 43 9.69 -8.38 -15.72
CA PHE A 43 9.02 -7.13 -16.11
C PHE A 43 8.94 -7.00 -17.62
N HIS A 44 7.89 -6.36 -18.13
CA HIS A 44 7.90 -5.79 -19.47
C HIS A 44 8.94 -4.65 -19.55
N GLU A 45 9.59 -4.45 -20.69
CA GLU A 45 10.52 -3.33 -20.90
C GLU A 45 9.86 -1.96 -20.60
N ALA A 46 8.61 -1.77 -21.02
CA ALA A 46 7.85 -0.57 -20.74
C ALA A 46 7.63 -0.36 -19.23
N CYS A 47 7.37 -1.42 -18.47
CA CYS A 47 7.23 -1.39 -17.01
C CYS A 47 8.56 -1.06 -16.32
N ASN A 48 9.67 -1.66 -16.77
CA ASN A 48 11.02 -1.31 -16.31
C ASN A 48 11.34 0.16 -16.54
N LYS A 49 11.08 0.66 -17.76
CA LYS A 49 11.29 2.07 -18.10
C LYS A 49 10.45 3.01 -17.23
N ARG A 50 9.18 2.65 -16.98
CA ARG A 50 8.26 3.44 -16.16
C ARG A 50 8.68 3.48 -14.69
N PHE A 51 9.05 2.34 -14.12
CA PHE A 51 9.37 2.24 -12.70
C PHE A 51 10.85 2.56 -12.40
N PHE A 52 11.80 1.94 -13.08
CA PHE A 52 13.23 2.13 -12.84
C PHE A 52 13.90 3.17 -13.74
N GLY A 53 13.22 3.68 -14.76
CA GLY A 53 13.78 4.64 -15.73
C GLY A 53 14.82 4.02 -16.67
N GLN A 54 14.80 2.68 -16.86
CA GLN A 54 15.68 1.92 -17.75
C GLN A 54 14.94 0.71 -18.32
N LEU A 55 15.44 0.14 -19.45
CA LEU A 55 14.76 -0.96 -20.14
C LEU A 55 14.94 -2.31 -19.43
N LYS A 56 16.10 -2.54 -18.82
CA LYS A 56 16.43 -3.79 -18.11
C LYS A 56 16.17 -3.65 -16.62
N THR A 57 15.69 -4.72 -15.99
CA THR A 57 15.51 -4.79 -14.54
C THR A 57 16.86 -4.57 -13.84
N PRO A 58 16.95 -3.66 -12.87
CA PRO A 58 18.18 -3.49 -12.10
C PRO A 58 18.45 -4.76 -11.28
N GLN A 59 19.71 -5.13 -11.18
CA GLN A 59 20.12 -6.26 -10.35
C GLN A 59 19.99 -5.90 -8.87
N LEU A 60 19.41 -6.79 -8.09
CA LEU A 60 19.35 -6.73 -6.63
C LEU A 60 20.19 -7.89 -6.09
N ALA A 61 21.45 -7.60 -5.75
CA ALA A 61 22.46 -8.61 -5.42
C ALA A 61 22.43 -9.03 -3.94
N TYR A 62 21.22 -9.29 -3.40
CA TYR A 62 20.99 -9.69 -2.01
C TYR A 62 20.06 -10.90 -1.97
N ASN A 63 20.28 -11.82 -1.02
CA ASN A 63 19.31 -12.80 -0.58
C ASN A 63 18.62 -12.32 0.69
N LEU A 64 17.61 -13.04 1.17
CA LEU A 64 16.82 -12.62 2.34
C LEU A 64 17.68 -12.53 3.61
N GLU A 65 18.57 -13.50 3.83
CA GLU A 65 19.47 -13.57 4.99
C GLU A 65 20.39 -12.34 5.07
N ASN A 66 21.11 -12.04 3.99
CA ASN A 66 21.99 -10.87 3.94
C ASN A 66 21.21 -9.55 4.12
N LEU A 67 19.96 -9.50 3.60
CA LEU A 67 19.12 -8.33 3.71
C LEU A 67 18.66 -8.11 5.17
N GLN A 68 18.33 -9.18 5.90
CA GLN A 68 17.94 -9.13 7.31
C GLN A 68 19.11 -8.73 8.21
N GLU A 69 20.31 -9.25 7.95
CA GLU A 69 21.52 -8.85 8.66
C GLU A 69 21.81 -7.35 8.50
N LEU A 70 21.75 -6.85 7.25
CA LEU A 70 21.97 -5.44 6.96
C LEU A 70 20.86 -4.56 7.54
N ALA A 71 19.60 -5.00 7.48
CA ALA A 71 18.47 -4.30 8.10
C ALA A 71 18.67 -4.20 9.62
N THR A 72 19.12 -5.26 10.27
CA THR A 72 19.42 -5.28 11.71
C THR A 72 20.53 -4.30 12.08
N GLN A 73 21.60 -4.25 11.30
CA GLN A 73 22.70 -3.27 11.49
C GLN A 73 22.23 -1.83 11.34
N VAL A 74 21.38 -1.55 10.33
CA VAL A 74 20.78 -0.21 10.13
C VAL A 74 19.83 0.15 11.27
N ILE A 75 19.04 -0.80 11.75
CA ILE A 75 18.11 -0.62 12.87
C ILE A 75 18.86 -0.37 14.18
N GLN A 76 19.90 -1.12 14.48
CA GLN A 76 20.72 -0.93 15.68
C GLN A 76 21.38 0.46 15.72
N SER A 77 21.74 1.01 14.55
CA SER A 77 22.29 2.37 14.46
C SER A 77 21.26 3.49 14.62
N GLN A 78 19.95 3.19 14.60
CA GLN A 78 18.87 4.19 14.56
C GLN A 78 17.78 4.03 15.63
N MET A 79 18.02 3.36 16.77
CA MET A 79 17.02 3.09 17.82
C MET A 79 15.67 2.62 17.24
N ALA A 80 15.55 1.38 16.84
CA ALA A 80 14.33 0.85 16.25
C ALA A 80 13.26 0.57 17.31
N VAL A 81 12.04 1.00 16.99
CA VAL A 81 10.83 0.56 17.69
C VAL A 81 10.54 -0.89 17.28
N THR A 82 10.47 -1.78 18.26
CA THR A 82 10.13 -3.20 18.08
C THR A 82 8.76 -3.36 17.44
N GLY A 83 8.63 -4.28 16.48
CA GLY A 83 7.35 -4.66 15.83
C GLY A 83 7.08 -4.01 14.47
N VAL A 84 7.99 -3.18 13.94
CA VAL A 84 7.85 -2.59 12.61
C VAL A 84 8.52 -3.47 11.56
N GLN A 85 7.86 -3.68 10.41
CA GLN A 85 8.45 -4.36 9.24
C GLN A 85 9.77 -3.68 8.85
N ALA A 86 10.83 -4.48 8.64
CA ALA A 86 12.12 -3.97 8.19
C ALA A 86 11.98 -3.17 6.88
N LYS A 87 12.60 -1.98 6.84
CA LYS A 87 12.60 -1.11 5.67
C LYS A 87 14.04 -0.79 5.30
N VAL A 88 14.40 -1.05 4.06
CA VAL A 88 15.75 -0.82 3.55
C VAL A 88 15.72 0.25 2.47
N SER A 89 16.57 1.25 2.60
CA SER A 89 16.70 2.33 1.61
C SER A 89 17.66 1.93 0.50
N LEU A 90 17.23 2.05 -0.77
CA LEU A 90 18.00 1.67 -1.95
C LEU A 90 18.19 2.84 -2.91
N SER A 91 19.35 2.90 -3.57
CA SER A 91 19.61 3.76 -4.73
C SER A 91 20.02 2.97 -5.94
N LEU A 92 19.70 3.51 -7.14
CA LEU A 92 20.18 3.00 -8.40
C LEU A 92 21.61 3.48 -8.66
N TYR A 93 22.58 2.62 -8.42
CA TYR A 93 23.99 2.93 -8.67
C TYR A 93 24.33 2.82 -10.16
N ARG A 94 24.93 3.89 -10.72
CA ARG A 94 25.52 3.89 -12.06
C ARG A 94 27.02 3.56 -11.95
N LYS A 95 27.46 2.37 -12.39
CA LYS A 95 28.86 2.24 -12.79
C LYS A 95 29.12 3.11 -14.02
N GLN A 96 30.29 3.74 -14.10
CA GLN A 96 30.67 4.67 -15.19
C GLN A 96 30.73 4.02 -16.59
N GLU A 97 30.59 2.72 -16.72
CA GLU A 97 30.58 2.01 -17.98
C GLU A 97 29.21 2.04 -18.65
N LYS A 98 29.16 2.55 -19.88
CA LYS A 98 27.94 2.88 -20.64
C LYS A 98 27.00 1.70 -20.95
N ASN A 99 27.40 0.44 -20.77
CA ASN A 99 26.65 -0.77 -21.18
C ASN A 99 26.24 -1.73 -20.05
N LEU A 100 26.47 -1.41 -18.78
CA LEU A 100 26.11 -2.30 -17.69
C LEU A 100 24.73 -1.95 -17.11
N THR A 101 23.93 -3.01 -16.81
CA THR A 101 22.68 -2.90 -16.07
C THR A 101 22.96 -2.27 -14.70
N LYS A 102 22.21 -1.23 -14.36
CA LYS A 102 22.32 -0.57 -13.05
C LYS A 102 22.01 -1.57 -11.94
N LYS A 103 22.64 -1.39 -10.79
CA LYS A 103 22.37 -2.17 -9.58
C LYS A 103 21.58 -1.35 -8.57
N LEU A 104 20.64 -1.98 -7.87
CA LEU A 104 20.05 -1.45 -6.66
C LEU A 104 21.01 -1.75 -5.51
N THR A 105 21.47 -0.71 -4.84
CA THR A 105 22.42 -0.80 -3.72
C THR A 105 21.80 -0.22 -2.47
N ILE A 106 21.99 -0.90 -1.34
CA ILE A 106 21.58 -0.41 -0.04
C ILE A 106 22.39 0.85 0.28
N VAL A 107 21.66 1.89 0.66
CA VAL A 107 22.22 3.16 1.10
C VAL A 107 21.51 3.56 2.40
N GLY A 108 22.11 4.41 3.19
CA GLY A 108 21.49 4.92 4.42
C GLY A 108 20.15 5.64 4.14
N LEU A 109 19.98 6.83 4.70
CA LEU A 109 18.71 7.57 4.63
C LEU A 109 18.36 8.18 3.25
N TYR A 110 19.30 8.18 2.29
CA TYR A 110 19.19 8.98 1.07
C TYR A 110 18.82 8.23 -0.19
N GLY A 111 18.32 6.99 -0.07
CA GLY A 111 17.89 6.19 -1.23
C GLY A 111 16.68 6.73 -1.96
N ASP A 112 16.58 6.40 -3.25
CA ASP A 112 15.45 6.75 -4.11
C ASP A 112 14.27 5.78 -3.94
N TYR A 113 14.52 4.62 -3.35
CA TYR A 113 13.55 3.53 -3.14
C TYR A 113 13.57 3.06 -1.70
N ILE A 114 12.43 2.51 -1.26
CA ILE A 114 12.27 1.77 -0.02
C ILE A 114 11.92 0.33 -0.39
N LEU A 115 12.69 -0.63 0.10
CA LEU A 115 12.45 -2.06 -0.02
C LEU A 115 11.89 -2.58 1.31
N LYS A 116 10.83 -3.36 1.25
CA LYS A 116 10.22 -4.05 2.38
C LYS A 116 10.28 -5.56 2.09
N PRO A 117 11.16 -6.31 2.77
CA PRO A 117 11.23 -7.76 2.68
C PRO A 117 10.01 -8.41 3.35
N PRO A 118 9.81 -9.74 3.17
CA PRO A 118 8.85 -10.50 3.93
C PRO A 118 9.05 -10.33 5.44
N SER A 119 7.96 -10.42 6.18
CA SER A 119 7.96 -10.44 7.65
C SER A 119 8.02 -11.87 8.16
N GLU A 120 8.73 -12.11 9.25
CA GLU A 120 8.72 -13.40 9.96
C GLU A 120 7.39 -13.66 10.69
N HIS A 121 6.65 -12.59 11.01
CA HIS A 121 5.41 -12.64 11.78
C HIS A 121 4.14 -12.63 10.93
N TYR A 122 4.21 -12.09 9.73
CA TYR A 122 3.04 -11.88 8.87
C TYR A 122 3.28 -12.42 7.48
N VAL A 123 2.43 -13.35 7.06
CA VAL A 123 2.55 -14.06 5.79
C VAL A 123 2.21 -13.13 4.62
N GLN A 124 3.03 -13.17 3.57
CA GLN A 124 2.79 -12.51 2.27
C GLN A 124 2.56 -10.98 2.36
N LEU A 125 3.17 -10.29 3.34
CA LEU A 125 3.03 -8.83 3.46
C LEU A 125 3.43 -8.06 2.19
N PRO A 126 4.55 -8.37 1.49
CA PRO A 126 4.93 -7.71 0.25
C PRO A 126 3.86 -7.82 -0.83
N GLU A 127 3.30 -9.02 -1.04
CA GLU A 127 2.27 -9.29 -2.03
C GLU A 127 0.96 -8.61 -1.67
N LEU A 128 0.57 -8.63 -0.39
CA LEU A 128 -0.63 -7.99 0.13
C LEU A 128 -0.55 -6.47 0.03
N GLU A 129 0.60 -5.85 0.36
CA GLU A 129 0.79 -4.42 0.17
C GLU A 129 0.73 -4.06 -1.32
N SER A 130 1.43 -4.81 -2.16
CA SER A 130 1.46 -4.57 -3.60
C SER A 130 0.06 -4.61 -4.22
N VAL A 131 -0.75 -5.65 -3.93
CA VAL A 131 -2.09 -5.76 -4.50
C VAL A 131 -3.03 -4.67 -3.96
N THR A 132 -2.92 -4.31 -2.68
CA THR A 132 -3.74 -3.25 -2.09
C THR A 132 -3.45 -1.89 -2.72
N MET A 133 -2.17 -1.59 -2.96
CA MET A 133 -1.77 -0.38 -3.67
C MET A 133 -2.28 -0.35 -5.12
N HIS A 134 -2.29 -1.49 -5.83
CA HIS A 134 -2.89 -1.59 -7.16
C HIS A 134 -4.41 -1.37 -7.12
N MET A 135 -5.10 -1.96 -6.16
CA MET A 135 -6.54 -1.75 -5.97
C MET A 135 -6.86 -0.28 -5.66
N ALA A 136 -6.03 0.40 -4.86
CA ALA A 136 -6.20 1.84 -4.61
C ALA A 136 -6.09 2.67 -5.90
N ALA A 137 -5.12 2.34 -6.77
CA ALA A 137 -4.98 3.00 -8.06
C ALA A 137 -6.20 2.79 -8.97
N VAL A 138 -6.80 1.58 -8.96
CA VAL A 138 -8.05 1.26 -9.69
C VAL A 138 -9.22 2.09 -9.17
N CYS A 139 -9.27 2.36 -7.86
CA CYS A 139 -10.27 3.24 -7.26
C CYS A 139 -10.03 4.74 -7.53
N GLY A 140 -9.03 5.10 -8.33
CA GLY A 140 -8.70 6.50 -8.64
C GLY A 140 -7.82 7.19 -7.59
N ILE A 141 -7.45 6.52 -6.51
CA ILE A 141 -6.56 7.06 -5.49
C ILE A 141 -5.14 7.20 -6.07
N LYS A 142 -4.57 8.39 -5.93
CA LYS A 142 -3.17 8.60 -6.31
C LYS A 142 -2.27 7.85 -5.34
N VAL A 143 -1.46 6.92 -5.85
CA VAL A 143 -0.52 6.11 -5.08
C VAL A 143 0.92 6.40 -5.49
N VAL A 144 1.86 6.19 -4.57
CA VAL A 144 3.30 6.23 -4.90
C VAL A 144 3.64 5.12 -5.89
N PRO A 145 4.60 5.32 -6.83
CA PRO A 145 5.05 4.25 -7.71
C PRO A 145 5.60 3.07 -6.89
N HIS A 146 5.09 1.87 -7.13
CA HIS A 146 5.43 0.66 -6.40
C HIS A 146 5.50 -0.56 -7.31
N SER A 147 6.11 -1.62 -6.84
CA SER A 147 6.22 -2.90 -7.53
C SER A 147 6.58 -4.01 -6.54
N LEU A 148 6.48 -5.25 -6.98
CA LEU A 148 7.25 -6.34 -6.41
C LEU A 148 8.61 -6.44 -7.10
N VAL A 149 9.60 -6.97 -6.40
CA VAL A 149 10.91 -7.36 -6.95
C VAL A 149 11.34 -8.67 -6.31
N LYS A 150 12.20 -9.43 -7.01
CA LYS A 150 12.79 -10.64 -6.48
C LYS A 150 14.21 -10.40 -5.97
N LEU A 151 14.53 -11.02 -4.86
CA LEU A 151 15.89 -11.21 -4.40
C LEU A 151 16.58 -12.32 -5.21
N GLN A 152 17.87 -12.60 -4.93
CA GLN A 152 18.62 -13.66 -5.59
C GLN A 152 18.10 -15.07 -5.33
N ASP A 153 17.46 -15.26 -4.19
CA ASP A 153 16.82 -16.51 -3.76
C ASP A 153 15.32 -16.59 -4.17
N GLU A 154 14.91 -15.81 -5.18
CA GLU A 154 13.55 -15.71 -5.70
C GLU A 154 12.51 -15.16 -4.70
N THR A 155 12.93 -14.76 -3.49
CA THR A 155 12.04 -14.18 -2.48
C THR A 155 11.43 -12.87 -2.98
N LEU A 156 10.11 -12.73 -2.90
CA LEU A 156 9.39 -11.51 -3.27
C LEU A 156 9.51 -10.45 -2.17
N CYS A 157 9.88 -9.25 -2.57
CA CYS A 157 9.88 -8.05 -1.73
C CYS A 157 9.02 -6.98 -2.36
N TYR A 158 8.37 -6.14 -1.54
CA TYR A 158 7.72 -4.93 -2.01
C TYR A 158 8.75 -3.81 -2.14
N ILE A 159 8.69 -3.05 -3.23
CA ILE A 159 9.54 -1.89 -3.47
C ILE A 159 8.70 -0.69 -3.86
N THR A 160 8.97 0.45 -3.24
CA THR A 160 8.31 1.72 -3.57
C THR A 160 9.33 2.80 -3.87
N LYS A 161 8.98 3.67 -4.81
CA LYS A 161 9.80 4.84 -5.14
C LYS A 161 9.46 5.98 -4.19
N ARG A 162 10.49 6.61 -3.64
CA ARG A 162 10.31 7.78 -2.79
C ARG A 162 9.88 9.00 -3.61
N VAL A 163 8.73 9.55 -3.28
CA VAL A 163 8.17 10.73 -3.97
C VAL A 163 8.77 12.05 -3.48
N ASP A 164 9.43 12.02 -2.32
CA ASP A 164 10.17 13.15 -1.76
C ASP A 164 11.61 13.27 -2.29
N ARG A 165 11.97 12.48 -3.31
CA ARG A 165 13.28 12.51 -3.96
C ARG A 165 13.17 12.99 -5.40
N THR A 166 14.00 13.97 -5.75
CA THR A 166 14.11 14.51 -7.10
C THR A 166 15.59 14.54 -7.53
N ARG A 167 15.84 14.83 -8.79
CA ARG A 167 17.22 15.06 -9.27
C ARG A 167 17.89 16.26 -8.61
N LYS A 168 17.11 17.21 -8.09
CA LYS A 168 17.59 18.44 -7.42
C LYS A 168 17.79 18.25 -5.92
N GLY A 169 17.36 17.11 -5.34
CA GLY A 169 17.47 16.83 -3.91
C GLY A 169 16.16 16.36 -3.28
N LYS A 170 16.06 16.50 -1.97
CA LYS A 170 14.87 16.12 -1.19
C LYS A 170 13.85 17.26 -1.21
N LEU A 171 12.59 16.91 -1.49
CA LEU A 171 11.45 17.80 -1.29
C LEU A 171 11.07 17.82 0.21
N HIS A 172 10.52 18.93 0.67
CA HIS A 172 9.96 19.02 2.00
C HIS A 172 8.72 18.14 2.08
N MET A 173 8.68 17.28 3.10
CA MET A 173 7.59 16.34 3.35
C MET A 173 7.47 16.13 4.86
N GLU A 174 6.26 16.33 5.39
CA GLU A 174 5.95 16.10 6.79
C GLU A 174 4.75 15.18 6.95
N ASP A 175 4.87 14.18 7.82
CA ASP A 175 3.74 13.33 8.19
C ASP A 175 2.82 14.03 9.21
N MET A 176 1.59 13.49 9.40
CA MET A 176 0.61 14.11 10.31
C MET A 176 1.03 14.01 11.78
N CYS A 177 1.94 13.12 12.15
CA CYS A 177 2.57 13.10 13.46
C CYS A 177 3.43 14.37 13.67
N GLN A 178 4.27 14.70 12.69
CA GLN A 178 5.12 15.90 12.68
C GLN A 178 4.27 17.18 12.67
N LEU A 179 3.28 17.27 11.76
CA LEU A 179 2.39 18.42 11.65
C LEU A 179 1.51 18.64 12.90
N SER A 180 1.27 17.59 13.70
CA SER A 180 0.56 17.67 14.98
C SER A 180 1.49 17.80 16.19
N GLU A 181 2.80 17.96 15.96
CA GLU A 181 3.83 18.07 17.01
C GLU A 181 3.84 16.87 17.97
N ARG A 182 3.55 15.66 17.45
CA ARG A 182 3.51 14.42 18.22
C ARG A 182 4.74 13.58 18.00
N LEU A 183 5.13 12.83 19.03
CA LEU A 183 6.21 11.86 18.94
C LEU A 183 5.73 10.58 18.20
N THR A 184 6.68 9.78 17.75
CA THR A 184 6.40 8.55 16.99
C THR A 184 5.58 7.54 17.80
N GLU A 185 5.76 7.47 19.11
CA GLU A 185 4.98 6.62 20.02
C GLU A 185 3.50 7.00 20.08
N ASP A 186 3.17 8.24 19.75
CA ASP A 186 1.79 8.74 19.74
C ASP A 186 1.08 8.61 18.38
N LYS A 187 1.69 7.91 17.42
CA LYS A 187 1.19 7.80 16.04
C LYS A 187 -0.25 7.25 15.92
N TYR A 188 -0.72 6.49 16.90
CA TYR A 188 -2.09 5.96 16.97
C TYR A 188 -3.06 6.83 17.79
N LYS A 189 -2.58 7.90 18.41
CA LYS A 189 -3.41 8.82 19.19
C LYS A 189 -3.93 9.92 18.28
N GLY A 190 -5.25 9.96 18.06
CA GLY A 190 -5.87 10.99 17.23
C GLY A 190 -7.11 10.51 16.52
N SER A 191 -7.63 11.37 15.66
CA SER A 191 -8.79 11.08 14.82
C SER A 191 -8.57 11.52 13.38
N HIS A 192 -9.35 10.95 12.47
CA HIS A 192 -9.33 11.36 11.07
C HIS A 192 -9.78 12.81 10.88
N GLU A 193 -10.68 13.32 11.74
CA GLU A 193 -11.11 14.72 11.73
C GLU A 193 -9.96 15.67 12.14
N GLN A 194 -9.07 15.24 13.04
CA GLN A 194 -7.87 16.04 13.37
C GLN A 194 -6.91 16.08 12.18
N VAL A 195 -6.72 14.97 11.45
CA VAL A 195 -5.94 14.95 10.22
C VAL A 195 -6.55 15.88 9.17
N ALA A 196 -7.87 15.82 8.96
CA ALA A 196 -8.55 16.74 8.03
C ALA A 196 -8.34 18.21 8.41
N LYS A 197 -8.39 18.57 9.69
CA LYS A 197 -8.07 19.94 10.15
C LYS A 197 -6.64 20.36 9.85
N LEU A 198 -5.66 19.47 9.99
CA LEU A 198 -4.27 19.76 9.60
C LEU A 198 -4.13 19.98 8.09
N ILE A 199 -4.81 19.18 7.28
CA ILE A 199 -4.84 19.36 5.83
C ILE A 199 -5.49 20.70 5.48
N LEU A 200 -6.62 21.05 6.08
CA LEU A 200 -7.28 22.36 5.88
C LEU A 200 -6.38 23.53 6.23
N LYS A 201 -5.53 23.37 7.27
CA LYS A 201 -4.64 24.42 7.75
C LYS A 201 -3.41 24.62 6.88
N TYR A 202 -2.81 23.53 6.38
CA TYR A 202 -1.46 23.56 5.78
C TYR A 202 -1.43 23.30 4.28
N SER A 203 -2.49 22.68 3.70
CA SER A 203 -2.52 22.39 2.27
C SER A 203 -2.78 23.65 1.43
N SER A 204 -2.15 23.71 0.27
CA SER A 204 -2.42 24.72 -0.76
C SER A 204 -3.72 24.45 -1.55
N SER A 205 -4.30 23.25 -1.43
CA SER A 205 -5.56 22.83 -2.05
C SER A 205 -6.48 22.16 -1.03
N PRO A 206 -6.90 22.89 0.05
CA PRO A 206 -7.41 22.29 1.26
C PRO A 206 -8.59 21.34 1.06
N LEU A 207 -9.67 21.79 0.41
CA LEU A 207 -10.88 20.96 0.24
C LEU A 207 -10.65 19.77 -0.71
N LEU A 208 -9.82 19.93 -1.74
CA LEU A 208 -9.45 18.83 -2.62
C LEU A 208 -8.64 17.76 -1.87
N ASP A 209 -7.69 18.20 -1.08
CA ASP A 209 -6.83 17.28 -0.32
C ASP A 209 -7.58 16.60 0.83
N VAL A 210 -8.56 17.28 1.47
CA VAL A 210 -9.46 16.64 2.44
C VAL A 210 -10.34 15.58 1.76
N SER A 211 -10.86 15.85 0.55
CA SER A 211 -11.60 14.85 -0.22
C SER A 211 -10.74 13.64 -0.52
N ASN A 212 -9.54 13.84 -1.09
CA ASN A 212 -8.59 12.78 -1.39
C ASN A 212 -8.14 12.00 -0.13
N PHE A 213 -8.03 12.68 1.01
CA PHE A 213 -7.74 12.04 2.30
C PHE A 213 -8.88 11.12 2.75
N TYR A 214 -10.12 11.58 2.73
CA TYR A 214 -11.25 10.73 3.12
C TYR A 214 -11.51 9.58 2.13
N GLU A 215 -11.17 9.73 0.85
CA GLU A 215 -11.12 8.59 -0.09
C GLU A 215 -10.13 7.52 0.38
N GLN A 216 -8.92 7.91 0.85
CA GLN A 216 -7.96 6.96 1.41
C GLN A 216 -8.46 6.31 2.70
N VAL A 217 -9.19 7.05 3.55
CA VAL A 217 -9.80 6.50 4.79
C VAL A 217 -10.89 5.48 4.46
N LEU A 218 -11.80 5.80 3.54
CA LEU A 218 -12.83 4.88 3.05
C LEU A 218 -12.21 3.62 2.41
N PHE A 219 -11.19 3.79 1.58
CA PHE A 219 -10.46 2.69 0.97
C PHE A 219 -9.83 1.79 2.04
N SER A 220 -9.19 2.38 3.06
CA SER A 220 -8.60 1.64 4.18
C SER A 220 -9.65 0.84 4.93
N PHE A 221 -10.84 1.39 5.15
CA PHE A 221 -11.96 0.68 5.74
C PHE A 221 -12.40 -0.51 4.86
N PHE A 222 -12.58 -0.33 3.55
CA PHE A 222 -13.00 -1.40 2.63
C PHE A 222 -11.98 -2.51 2.52
N THR A 223 -10.69 -2.18 2.56
CA THR A 223 -9.59 -3.14 2.39
C THR A 223 -9.08 -3.71 3.72
N GLY A 224 -9.62 -3.27 4.87
CA GLY A 224 -9.21 -3.75 6.19
C GLY A 224 -7.80 -3.31 6.58
N ASN A 225 -7.41 -2.10 6.19
CA ASN A 225 -6.17 -1.49 6.64
C ASN A 225 -6.39 -0.81 8.00
N THR A 226 -6.09 -1.52 9.07
CA THR A 226 -6.22 -1.05 10.45
C THR A 226 -4.95 -0.38 10.98
N ASP A 227 -3.94 -0.16 10.12
CA ASP A 227 -2.65 0.46 10.48
C ASP A 227 -2.42 1.85 9.83
N MET A 228 -3.44 2.46 9.22
CA MET A 228 -3.34 3.82 8.66
C MET A 228 -3.34 4.89 9.76
N HIS A 229 -2.22 4.97 10.47
CA HIS A 229 -1.97 5.92 11.55
C HIS A 229 -1.42 7.27 11.04
N LEU A 230 -1.17 8.23 11.96
CA LEU A 230 -0.72 9.60 11.62
C LEU A 230 0.52 9.67 10.71
N LYS A 231 1.44 8.71 10.81
CA LYS A 231 2.66 8.72 9.98
C LYS A 231 2.44 8.20 8.55
N ASN A 232 1.28 7.62 8.26
CA ASN A 232 0.93 7.10 6.93
C ASN A 232 0.18 8.12 6.07
N PHE A 233 -0.02 9.34 6.59
CA PHE A 233 -0.51 10.50 5.85
C PHE A 233 0.52 11.62 5.92
N SER A 234 0.83 12.24 4.79
CA SER A 234 1.82 13.32 4.73
C SER A 234 1.38 14.44 3.79
N LEU A 235 1.89 15.63 4.04
CA LEU A 235 1.92 16.71 3.07
C LEU A 235 3.30 16.78 2.42
N LEU A 236 3.32 16.96 1.09
CA LEU A 236 4.51 17.04 0.26
C LEU A 236 4.53 18.37 -0.46
N GLU A 237 5.63 19.11 -0.34
CA GLU A 237 5.83 20.32 -1.10
C GLU A 237 6.20 20.00 -2.56
N LYS A 238 5.41 20.51 -3.49
CA LYS A 238 5.70 20.44 -4.92
C LYS A 238 6.17 21.79 -5.41
N GLU A 239 7.25 21.79 -6.19
CA GLU A 239 7.84 23.01 -6.74
C GLU A 239 6.75 23.88 -7.42
N GLY A 240 6.58 25.10 -6.89
CA GLY A 240 5.57 26.08 -7.38
C GLY A 240 4.10 25.80 -7.02
N GLN A 241 3.79 24.73 -6.29
CA GLN A 241 2.41 24.36 -5.92
C GLN A 241 2.15 24.36 -4.41
N GLY A 242 3.19 24.58 -3.59
CA GLY A 242 3.11 24.50 -2.14
C GLY A 242 2.85 23.08 -1.62
N LEU A 243 2.45 22.99 -0.35
CA LEU A 243 2.15 21.71 0.32
C LEU A 243 0.83 21.14 -0.17
N ASN A 244 0.82 19.86 -0.54
CA ASN A 244 -0.38 19.13 -0.95
C ASN A 244 -0.34 17.71 -0.37
N LEU A 245 -1.50 17.06 -0.26
CA LEU A 245 -1.58 15.69 0.20
C LEU A 245 -0.68 14.79 -0.66
N CYS A 246 0.18 14.03 0.01
CA CYS A 246 1.06 13.05 -0.63
C CYS A 246 0.22 11.94 -1.28
N PRO A 247 0.63 11.39 -2.43
CA PRO A 247 0.07 10.14 -2.92
C PRO A 247 0.10 9.06 -1.83
N ALA A 248 -0.93 8.22 -1.76
CA ALA A 248 -1.04 7.18 -0.75
C ALA A 248 0.13 6.19 -0.80
N TYR A 249 0.56 5.74 0.36
CA TYR A 249 1.61 4.75 0.57
C TYR A 249 1.27 3.90 1.81
N ASP A 250 1.95 2.77 1.99
CA ASP A 250 1.78 1.91 3.16
C ASP A 250 0.35 1.36 3.33
N LEU A 251 -0.32 1.05 2.19
CA LEU A 251 -1.65 0.47 2.20
C LEU A 251 -1.55 -1.06 2.33
N VAL A 252 -1.79 -1.57 3.54
CA VAL A 252 -1.66 -3.00 3.87
C VAL A 252 -2.96 -3.48 4.51
N PRO A 253 -3.56 -4.62 4.07
CA PRO A 253 -4.79 -5.15 4.65
C PRO A 253 -4.48 -5.87 5.97
N THR A 254 -4.12 -5.13 7.00
CA THR A 254 -3.65 -5.65 8.29
C THR A 254 -4.65 -6.55 8.99
N ALA A 255 -5.96 -6.33 8.78
CA ALA A 255 -7.01 -7.20 9.29
C ALA A 255 -6.95 -8.65 8.74
N LEU A 256 -6.26 -8.89 7.61
CA LEU A 256 -6.08 -10.24 7.06
C LEU A 256 -4.94 -11.01 7.74
N VAL A 257 -3.95 -10.31 8.27
CA VAL A 257 -2.73 -10.90 8.84
C VAL A 257 -2.69 -10.82 10.37
N ASN A 258 -3.50 -9.96 10.97
CA ASN A 258 -3.69 -9.84 12.41
C ASN A 258 -5.17 -10.04 12.76
N GLU A 259 -5.59 -11.30 12.84
CA GLU A 259 -6.99 -11.68 13.13
C GLU A 259 -7.43 -11.31 14.56
N THR A 260 -6.50 -10.96 15.45
CA THR A 260 -6.80 -10.50 16.82
C THR A 260 -7.19 -9.04 16.91
N ASP A 261 -6.81 -8.25 15.90
CA ASP A 261 -7.21 -6.85 15.81
C ASP A 261 -8.66 -6.75 15.32
N THR A 262 -9.52 -6.22 16.16
CA THR A 262 -10.95 -6.04 15.86
C THR A 262 -11.30 -4.61 15.47
N GLU A 263 -10.32 -3.71 15.38
CA GLU A 263 -10.51 -2.35 14.92
C GLU A 263 -10.75 -2.33 13.39
N GLU A 264 -11.44 -1.32 12.90
CA GLU A 264 -11.72 -1.14 11.47
C GLU A 264 -10.89 -0.02 10.86
N LEU A 265 -10.38 0.87 11.70
CA LEU A 265 -9.46 1.96 11.36
C LEU A 265 -8.46 2.18 12.50
N ALA A 266 -7.24 2.62 12.16
CA ALA A 266 -6.17 2.92 13.11
C ALA A 266 -6.47 4.12 14.03
N LEU A 267 -7.10 5.15 13.48
CA LEU A 267 -7.53 6.37 14.18
C LEU A 267 -9.05 6.35 14.34
N THR A 268 -9.56 7.11 15.31
CA THR A 268 -11.01 7.25 15.45
C THR A 268 -11.62 8.03 14.28
N LEU A 269 -12.83 7.64 13.89
CA LEU A 269 -13.71 8.35 12.98
C LEU A 269 -15.05 8.55 13.69
N ASN A 270 -15.52 9.77 13.82
CA ASN A 270 -16.71 10.11 14.64
C ASN A 270 -16.65 9.44 16.03
N ALA A 271 -15.49 9.57 16.69
CA ALA A 271 -15.14 8.98 17.99
C ALA A 271 -15.19 7.44 18.06
N LYS A 272 -15.21 6.72 16.93
CA LYS A 272 -15.29 5.26 16.86
C LYS A 272 -14.12 4.69 16.06
N LYS A 273 -13.73 3.45 16.37
CA LYS A 273 -12.81 2.62 15.56
C LYS A 273 -13.47 1.33 15.08
N ARG A 274 -14.67 1.02 15.53
CA ARG A 274 -15.40 -0.23 15.25
C ARG A 274 -16.85 0.03 14.94
N LYS A 275 -17.49 -0.91 14.23
CA LYS A 275 -18.92 -0.87 13.88
C LYS A 275 -19.27 0.43 13.16
N LEU A 276 -18.35 0.89 12.30
CA LEU A 276 -18.53 2.09 11.52
C LEU A 276 -19.70 1.93 10.54
N LYS A 277 -20.47 2.99 10.39
CA LYS A 277 -21.65 3.06 9.53
C LYS A 277 -21.53 4.24 8.58
N TYR A 278 -22.35 4.27 7.55
CA TYR A 278 -22.44 5.40 6.62
C TYR A 278 -22.54 6.76 7.35
N ALA A 279 -23.36 6.84 8.41
CA ALA A 279 -23.53 8.09 9.18
C ALA A 279 -22.24 8.57 9.86
N ASP A 280 -21.31 7.66 10.23
CA ASP A 280 -20.03 8.03 10.82
C ASP A 280 -19.10 8.67 9.77
N PHE A 281 -19.08 8.13 8.56
CA PHE A 281 -18.37 8.73 7.44
C PHE A 281 -19.00 10.07 7.01
N LEU A 282 -20.33 10.16 6.98
CA LEU A 282 -21.01 11.41 6.66
C LEU A 282 -20.62 12.52 7.65
N ALA A 283 -20.67 12.25 8.95
CA ALA A 283 -20.27 13.20 9.97
C ALA A 283 -18.80 13.64 9.81
N ALA A 284 -17.89 12.71 9.47
CA ALA A 284 -16.49 13.03 9.24
C ALA A 284 -16.28 13.91 8.00
N PHE A 285 -16.96 13.61 6.89
CA PHE A 285 -16.92 14.43 5.67
C PHE A 285 -17.44 15.85 5.94
N GLU A 286 -18.58 16.00 6.62
CA GLU A 286 -19.16 17.28 6.99
C GLU A 286 -18.23 18.09 7.91
N ASN A 287 -17.60 17.44 8.89
CA ASN A 287 -16.57 18.06 9.74
C ASN A 287 -15.34 18.53 8.96
N GLY A 288 -15.02 17.86 7.84
CA GLY A 288 -13.97 18.25 6.89
C GLY A 288 -14.39 19.33 5.91
N GLY A 289 -15.60 19.89 6.00
CA GLY A 289 -16.13 20.89 5.07
C GLY A 289 -16.65 20.33 3.76
N LEU A 290 -16.83 19.01 3.66
CA LEU A 290 -17.39 18.34 2.49
C LEU A 290 -18.87 18.05 2.70
N ASN A 291 -19.68 18.11 1.65
CA ASN A 291 -21.09 17.80 1.73
C ASN A 291 -21.39 16.31 1.47
N LYS A 292 -22.60 15.89 1.79
CA LYS A 292 -23.10 14.51 1.59
C LYS A 292 -22.86 14.01 0.16
N LYS A 293 -23.01 14.88 -0.85
CA LYS A 293 -22.84 14.49 -2.27
C LYS A 293 -21.41 14.02 -2.59
N VAL A 294 -20.39 14.58 -1.91
CA VAL A 294 -19.00 14.14 -2.09
C VAL A 294 -18.83 12.72 -1.58
N LEU A 295 -19.37 12.40 -0.39
CA LEU A 295 -19.36 11.04 0.14
C LEU A 295 -20.09 10.05 -0.78
N ASP A 296 -21.32 10.39 -1.20
CA ASP A 296 -22.12 9.52 -2.07
C ASP A 296 -21.39 9.24 -3.39
N ASN A 297 -20.84 10.27 -4.04
CA ASN A 297 -20.05 10.11 -5.28
C ASN A 297 -18.81 9.22 -5.07
N THR A 298 -18.12 9.36 -3.93
CA THR A 298 -16.96 8.50 -3.60
C THR A 298 -17.38 7.04 -3.43
N LEU A 299 -18.48 6.80 -2.73
CA LEU A 299 -19.01 5.45 -2.55
C LEU A 299 -19.48 4.82 -3.87
N GLU A 300 -20.13 5.59 -4.74
CA GLU A 300 -20.51 5.15 -6.11
C GLU A 300 -19.27 4.80 -6.94
N LEU A 301 -18.23 5.64 -6.90
CA LEU A 301 -16.96 5.37 -7.58
C LEU A 301 -16.32 4.06 -7.11
N PHE A 302 -16.28 3.82 -5.80
CA PHE A 302 -15.71 2.61 -5.24
C PHE A 302 -16.56 1.38 -5.56
N LEU A 303 -17.88 1.51 -5.54
CA LEU A 303 -18.79 0.44 -5.96
C LEU A 303 -18.59 0.09 -7.44
N TYR A 304 -18.43 1.10 -8.30
CA TYR A 304 -18.11 0.91 -9.72
C TYR A 304 -16.74 0.24 -9.94
N ALA A 305 -15.72 0.62 -9.15
CA ALA A 305 -14.37 0.08 -9.24
C ALA A 305 -14.22 -1.34 -8.65
N LYS A 306 -15.15 -1.78 -7.79
CA LYS A 306 -15.06 -3.05 -7.05
C LYS A 306 -14.83 -4.29 -7.95
N PRO A 307 -15.48 -4.48 -9.11
CA PRO A 307 -15.19 -5.62 -10.00
C PRO A 307 -13.74 -5.63 -10.48
N GLU A 308 -13.18 -4.46 -10.79
CA GLU A 308 -11.79 -4.36 -11.24
C GLU A 308 -10.80 -4.57 -10.07
N MET A 309 -11.12 -4.10 -8.86
CA MET A 309 -10.34 -4.44 -7.66
C MET A 309 -10.23 -5.96 -7.48
N LEU A 310 -11.34 -6.69 -7.63
CA LEU A 310 -11.35 -8.15 -7.54
C LEU A 310 -10.59 -8.81 -8.69
N THR A 311 -10.61 -8.23 -9.88
CA THR A 311 -9.81 -8.68 -11.04
C THR A 311 -8.31 -8.51 -10.76
N VAL A 312 -7.89 -7.37 -10.20
CA VAL A 312 -6.50 -7.12 -9.77
C VAL A 312 -6.09 -8.13 -8.69
N LEU A 313 -6.96 -8.41 -7.72
CA LEU A 313 -6.71 -9.41 -6.68
C LEU A 313 -6.48 -10.81 -7.28
N GLU A 314 -7.29 -11.24 -8.23
CA GLU A 314 -7.12 -12.54 -8.93
C GLU A 314 -5.80 -12.61 -9.71
N LYS A 315 -5.39 -11.51 -10.34
CA LYS A 315 -4.12 -11.42 -11.08
C LYS A 315 -2.89 -11.32 -10.17
N SER A 316 -3.05 -11.05 -8.88
CA SER A 316 -1.95 -10.78 -7.96
C SER A 316 -1.11 -12.02 -7.63
N PHE A 317 0.02 -11.80 -6.96
CA PHE A 317 0.93 -12.83 -6.46
C PHE A 317 0.54 -13.36 -5.08
N VAL A 318 -0.56 -12.90 -4.53
CA VAL A 318 -1.14 -13.40 -3.27
C VAL A 318 -1.66 -14.83 -3.48
N SER A 319 -1.50 -15.71 -2.50
CA SER A 319 -2.02 -17.09 -2.57
C SER A 319 -3.54 -17.12 -2.65
N ASP A 320 -4.09 -18.19 -3.26
CA ASP A 320 -5.54 -18.32 -3.45
C ASP A 320 -6.33 -18.29 -2.13
N VAL A 321 -5.74 -18.81 -1.04
CA VAL A 321 -6.32 -18.73 0.32
C VAL A 321 -6.50 -17.28 0.76
N TYR A 322 -5.46 -16.46 0.62
CA TYR A 322 -5.53 -15.05 1.00
C TYR A 322 -6.37 -14.22 0.02
N LYS A 323 -6.38 -14.54 -1.28
CA LYS A 323 -7.32 -13.94 -2.24
C LYS A 323 -8.76 -14.13 -1.83
N MET A 324 -9.14 -15.36 -1.44
CA MET A 324 -10.49 -15.65 -0.94
C MET A 324 -10.81 -14.86 0.33
N LYS A 325 -9.91 -14.89 1.34
CA LYS A 325 -10.09 -14.13 2.58
C LYS A 325 -10.27 -12.64 2.30
N TYR A 326 -9.46 -12.09 1.40
CA TYR A 326 -9.49 -10.68 1.05
C TYR A 326 -10.78 -10.28 0.33
N ALA A 327 -11.21 -11.07 -0.64
CA ALA A 327 -12.49 -10.83 -1.32
C ALA A 327 -13.67 -10.88 -0.35
N VAL A 328 -13.68 -11.81 0.62
CA VAL A 328 -14.71 -11.88 1.67
C VAL A 328 -14.69 -10.66 2.56
N LEU A 329 -13.52 -10.20 2.96
CA LEU A 329 -13.35 -8.99 3.77
C LEU A 329 -13.94 -7.79 3.04
N ILE A 330 -13.52 -7.53 1.80
CA ILE A 330 -14.02 -6.44 0.97
C ILE A 330 -15.56 -6.51 0.88
N GLU A 331 -16.12 -7.66 0.50
CA GLU A 331 -17.58 -7.84 0.41
C GLU A 331 -18.29 -7.55 1.74
N SER A 332 -17.72 -7.97 2.87
CA SER A 332 -18.29 -7.71 4.19
C SER A 332 -18.35 -6.22 4.51
N ARG A 333 -17.30 -5.46 4.16
CA ARG A 333 -17.21 -4.02 4.40
C ARG A 333 -18.18 -3.22 3.52
N TYR A 334 -18.34 -3.60 2.24
CA TYR A 334 -19.36 -3.00 1.37
C TYR A 334 -20.76 -3.20 1.94
N LYS A 335 -21.09 -4.44 2.37
CA LYS A 335 -22.39 -4.74 3.01
C LYS A 335 -22.60 -3.96 4.31
N GLN A 336 -21.54 -3.76 5.11
CA GLN A 336 -21.60 -3.02 6.37
C GLN A 336 -22.07 -1.57 6.15
N LEU A 337 -21.69 -0.93 5.03
CA LEU A 337 -22.15 0.41 4.65
C LEU A 337 -23.46 0.41 3.85
N GLY A 338 -24.12 -0.76 3.66
CA GLY A 338 -25.37 -0.88 2.90
C GLY A 338 -25.18 -0.86 1.38
N LEU A 339 -23.95 -0.99 0.88
CA LEU A 339 -23.64 -1.03 -0.54
C LEU A 339 -23.81 -2.48 -1.08
N LYS A 340 -24.47 -2.61 -2.23
CA LYS A 340 -24.82 -3.92 -2.82
C LYS A 340 -24.07 -4.16 -4.12
#